data_64ca0df4e3dce84253b7b9a939f599d5
#
_entry.id   64ca0df4e3dce84253b7b9a939f599d5
#
_cell.length_a   1.000
_cell.length_b   1.000
_cell.length_c   1.000
_cell.angle_alpha   90.00
_cell.angle_beta   90.00
_cell.angle_gamma   90.00
#
_symmetry.space_group_name_H-M   'P 1'
#
loop_
_entity.id
_entity.type
_entity.pdbx_description
1 polymer ?
#
loop_
_entity_poly.entity_id
_entity_poly.type
_entity_poly.pdbx_seq_one_letter_code
_entity_poly.pdbx_strand_id
1 'polypeptide(L)'
;MRLPNSAHEAHPWVIAKIAPDFTLLDAWALPVRGGPDDRDSALEILTSFDLANAECAASRALFRLRFRLGAWFGWDDPATKRPIPGCTETTLRVRLPDHLRGSAKSRVIGNAMQRAAGGFTPLYRTDDEWAAEISNATVHGVLHLAWVPEQSGDRYRAQMGVYVKPRGTLGELYLMLIDPFRHLVVYPALMRQIGRAWDARDVATPSTARNPQRR
;
A
#
# COMPACT_ATOMS: atom_id res chain seq x y z
N MET A 1 7.16 -7.79 9.45
CA MET A 1 8.08 -8.90 9.09
C MET A 1 7.98 -9.13 7.58
N ARG A 2 9.11 -9.27 6.88
CA ARG A 2 9.11 -9.61 5.44
C ARG A 2 8.58 -11.03 5.26
N LEU A 3 7.74 -11.22 4.27
CA LEU A 3 7.18 -12.52 3.88
C LEU A 3 7.87 -13.01 2.60
N PRO A 4 7.95 -14.33 2.38
CA PRO A 4 8.24 -14.85 1.05
C PRO A 4 7.15 -14.36 0.07
N ASN A 5 7.55 -13.97 -1.15
CA ASN A 5 6.60 -13.53 -2.17
C ASN A 5 5.55 -14.60 -2.47
N SER A 6 5.95 -15.88 -2.48
CA SER A 6 5.05 -17.01 -2.67
C SER A 6 3.92 -17.09 -1.64
N ALA A 7 4.16 -16.64 -0.38
CA ALA A 7 3.11 -16.60 0.63
C ALA A 7 2.03 -15.55 0.33
N HIS A 8 2.40 -14.47 -0.36
CA HIS A 8 1.45 -13.47 -0.84
C HIS A 8 0.72 -13.94 -2.10
N GLU A 9 1.46 -14.51 -3.03
CA GLU A 9 0.95 -15.00 -4.32
C GLU A 9 0.04 -16.22 -4.19
N ALA A 10 0.12 -16.95 -3.07
CA ALA A 10 -0.77 -18.09 -2.78
C ALA A 10 -2.26 -17.70 -2.61
N HIS A 11 -2.56 -16.42 -2.38
CA HIS A 11 -3.92 -15.94 -2.26
C HIS A 11 -4.46 -15.49 -3.62
N PRO A 12 -5.75 -15.73 -3.92
CA PRO A 12 -6.36 -15.39 -5.22
C PRO A 12 -6.76 -13.91 -5.31
N TRP A 13 -5.80 -13.00 -5.09
CA TRP A 13 -6.03 -11.56 -5.10
C TRP A 13 -6.54 -11.04 -6.45
N VAL A 14 -7.37 -10.00 -6.41
CA VAL A 14 -7.78 -9.27 -7.64
C VAL A 14 -6.55 -8.66 -8.33
N ILE A 15 -5.56 -8.19 -7.56
CA ILE A 15 -4.33 -7.63 -8.13
C ILE A 15 -3.60 -8.63 -9.03
N ALA A 16 -3.58 -9.91 -8.71
CA ALA A 16 -2.95 -10.93 -9.53
C ALA A 16 -3.62 -11.07 -10.91
N LYS A 17 -4.92 -10.78 -11.01
CA LYS A 17 -5.68 -10.85 -12.28
C LYS A 17 -5.50 -9.60 -13.14
N ILE A 18 -5.38 -8.41 -12.52
CA ILE A 18 -5.29 -7.14 -13.26
C ILE A 18 -3.85 -6.70 -13.54
N ALA A 19 -2.88 -7.22 -12.80
CA ALA A 19 -1.46 -6.92 -12.96
C ALA A 19 -0.57 -8.17 -13.09
N PRO A 20 -0.94 -9.15 -13.96
CA PRO A 20 -0.15 -10.39 -14.12
C PRO A 20 1.23 -10.13 -14.71
N ASP A 21 1.41 -8.98 -15.33
CA ASP A 21 2.62 -8.50 -15.97
C ASP A 21 3.48 -7.58 -15.08
N PHE A 22 3.14 -7.49 -13.79
CA PHE A 22 3.91 -6.78 -12.77
C PHE A 22 4.68 -7.76 -11.90
N THR A 23 5.85 -7.34 -11.44
CA THR A 23 6.67 -8.12 -10.50
C THR A 23 6.35 -7.74 -9.07
N LEU A 24 6.04 -8.71 -8.21
CA LEU A 24 5.95 -8.51 -6.77
C LEU A 24 7.37 -8.34 -6.21
N LEU A 25 7.73 -7.11 -5.86
CA LEU A 25 9.05 -6.80 -5.28
C LEU A 25 9.14 -7.27 -3.84
N ASP A 26 8.13 -6.93 -3.04
CA ASP A 26 8.12 -7.18 -1.61
C ASP A 26 6.73 -7.56 -1.12
N ALA A 27 6.72 -8.49 -0.17
CA ALA A 27 5.55 -8.82 0.65
C ALA A 27 5.89 -8.66 2.13
N TRP A 28 5.02 -8.01 2.90
CA TRP A 28 5.24 -7.70 4.31
C TRP A 28 3.99 -8.00 5.15
N ALA A 29 4.18 -8.75 6.24
CA ALA A 29 3.22 -8.76 7.34
C ALA A 29 3.38 -7.46 8.14
N LEU A 30 2.32 -6.67 8.23
CA LEU A 30 2.29 -5.42 8.96
C LEU A 30 2.06 -5.69 10.46
N PRO A 31 2.49 -4.79 11.36
CA PRO A 31 2.25 -4.90 12.80
C PRO A 31 0.83 -4.45 13.17
N VAL A 32 -0.17 -4.98 12.46
CA VAL A 32 -1.59 -4.69 12.62
C VAL A 32 -2.31 -6.03 12.68
N ARG A 33 -2.88 -6.35 13.83
CA ARG A 33 -3.59 -7.60 14.08
C ARG A 33 -4.91 -7.33 14.79
N GLY A 34 -5.94 -8.10 14.46
CA GLY A 34 -7.25 -7.93 15.06
C GLY A 34 -8.20 -9.05 14.72
N GLY A 35 -9.49 -8.84 14.96
CA GLY A 35 -10.57 -9.70 14.54
C GLY A 35 -11.04 -9.40 13.11
N PRO A 36 -12.08 -10.12 12.64
CA PRO A 36 -12.66 -9.88 11.31
C PRO A 36 -13.23 -8.47 11.15
N ASP A 37 -13.73 -7.86 12.24
CA ASP A 37 -14.38 -6.55 12.23
C ASP A 37 -13.39 -5.38 12.27
N ASP A 38 -12.12 -5.62 12.60
CA ASP A 38 -11.09 -4.59 12.69
C ASP A 38 -10.55 -4.11 11.33
N ARG A 39 -10.96 -4.74 10.26
CA ARG A 39 -10.48 -4.51 8.89
C ARG A 39 -10.59 -3.06 8.44
N ASP A 40 -11.75 -2.44 8.65
CA ASP A 40 -12.00 -1.08 8.18
C ASP A 40 -11.12 -0.07 8.94
N SER A 41 -10.96 -0.26 10.25
CA SER A 41 -10.05 0.53 11.09
C SER A 41 -8.59 0.33 10.68
N ALA A 42 -8.19 -0.90 10.38
CA ALA A 42 -6.84 -1.20 9.88
C ALA A 42 -6.57 -0.47 8.56
N LEU A 43 -7.51 -0.54 7.62
CA LEU A 43 -7.37 0.09 6.32
C LEU A 43 -7.35 1.63 6.44
N GLU A 44 -8.18 2.22 7.29
CA GLU A 44 -8.18 3.66 7.56
C GLU A 44 -6.82 4.12 8.09
N ILE A 45 -6.27 3.45 9.09
CA ILE A 45 -4.95 3.75 9.63
C ILE A 45 -3.89 3.60 8.52
N LEU A 46 -3.85 2.48 7.80
CA LEU A 46 -2.86 2.21 6.77
C LEU A 46 -2.89 3.20 5.61
N THR A 47 -4.06 3.74 5.28
CA THR A 47 -4.22 4.72 4.21
C THR A 47 -4.05 6.17 4.66
N SER A 48 -4.02 6.44 5.97
CA SER A 48 -3.81 7.78 6.53
C SER A 48 -2.34 8.20 6.62
N PHE A 49 -1.39 7.27 6.47
CA PHE A 49 0.04 7.57 6.59
C PHE A 49 0.57 8.45 5.46
N ASP A 50 1.14 9.59 5.84
CA ASP A 50 1.93 10.44 4.97
C ASP A 50 3.41 9.99 5.00
N LEU A 51 3.83 9.28 3.97
CA LEU A 51 5.21 8.82 3.83
C LEU A 51 6.21 9.97 3.70
N ALA A 52 5.78 11.14 3.21
CA ALA A 52 6.63 12.32 3.09
C ALA A 52 6.92 12.96 4.46
N ASN A 53 6.02 12.80 5.42
CA ASN A 53 6.14 13.27 6.80
C ASN A 53 6.52 12.15 7.78
N ALA A 54 7.17 11.08 7.31
CA ALA A 54 7.66 10.00 8.14
C ALA A 54 8.44 10.54 9.35
N GLU A 55 8.23 9.97 10.54
CA GLU A 55 8.90 10.39 11.78
C GLU A 55 10.43 10.24 11.73
N CYS A 56 10.94 9.29 10.92
CA CYS A 56 12.36 9.08 10.74
C CYS A 56 12.98 10.17 9.86
N ALA A 57 13.96 10.90 10.38
CA ALA A 57 14.67 11.96 9.65
C ALA A 57 15.34 11.44 8.36
N ALA A 58 15.88 10.21 8.37
CA ALA A 58 16.49 9.59 7.21
C ALA A 58 15.44 9.27 6.13
N SER A 59 14.26 8.77 6.51
CA SER A 59 13.15 8.54 5.57
C SER A 59 12.69 9.87 4.96
N ARG A 60 12.50 10.91 5.77
CA ARG A 60 12.15 12.26 5.28
C ARG A 60 13.19 12.82 4.32
N ALA A 61 14.48 12.68 4.65
CA ALA A 61 15.57 13.16 3.79
C ALA A 61 15.58 12.41 2.45
N LEU A 62 15.38 11.09 2.47
CA LEU A 62 15.33 10.26 1.27
C LEU A 62 14.11 10.63 0.38
N PHE A 63 12.94 10.80 0.98
CA PHE A 63 11.75 11.23 0.24
C PHE A 63 11.91 12.64 -0.32
N ARG A 64 12.48 13.58 0.45
CA ARG A 64 12.77 14.94 -0.03
C ARG A 64 13.77 14.91 -1.21
N LEU A 65 14.82 14.11 -1.11
CA LEU A 65 15.78 13.92 -2.21
C LEU A 65 15.09 13.34 -3.44
N ARG A 66 14.29 12.28 -3.24
CA ARG A 66 13.50 11.64 -4.30
C ARG A 66 12.58 12.64 -5.00
N PHE A 67 11.82 13.44 -4.23
CA PHE A 67 10.92 14.46 -4.78
C PHE A 67 11.69 15.59 -5.48
N ARG A 68 12.83 16.02 -4.93
CA ARG A 68 13.66 17.04 -5.59
C ARG A 68 14.24 16.53 -6.91
N LEU A 69 14.74 15.32 -6.94
CA LEU A 69 15.21 14.69 -8.19
C LEU A 69 14.04 14.50 -9.16
N GLY A 70 12.89 14.03 -8.67
CA GLY A 70 11.68 13.87 -9.46
C GLY A 70 11.21 15.19 -10.09
N ALA A 71 11.24 16.28 -9.35
CA ALA A 71 10.92 17.61 -9.86
C ALA A 71 11.96 18.12 -10.87
N TRP A 72 13.24 17.90 -10.59
CA TRP A 72 14.32 18.35 -11.48
C TRP A 72 14.33 17.60 -12.82
N PHE A 73 14.09 16.29 -12.78
CA PHE A 73 14.07 15.45 -13.99
C PHE A 73 12.67 15.29 -14.60
N GLY A 74 11.64 15.94 -14.05
CA GLY A 74 10.26 15.80 -14.52
C GLY A 74 9.69 14.38 -14.36
N TRP A 75 10.17 13.62 -13.35
CA TRP A 75 9.74 12.23 -13.16
C TRP A 75 8.33 12.10 -12.62
N ASP A 76 7.88 13.07 -11.84
CA ASP A 76 6.64 13.03 -11.07
C ASP A 76 5.58 14.02 -11.60
N ASP A 77 5.61 14.38 -12.90
CA ASP A 77 4.61 15.26 -13.49
C ASP A 77 3.23 14.57 -13.53
N PRO A 78 2.27 14.99 -12.71
CA PRO A 78 0.94 14.38 -12.64
C PRO A 78 0.10 14.63 -13.90
N ALA A 79 0.46 15.64 -14.72
CA ALA A 79 -0.23 15.95 -15.96
C ALA A 79 0.12 14.93 -17.06
N THR A 80 1.25 14.25 -16.95
CA THR A 80 1.70 13.30 -17.96
C THR A 80 1.18 11.89 -17.65
N LYS A 81 0.04 11.53 -18.22
CA LYS A 81 -0.46 10.14 -18.19
C LYS A 81 0.46 9.25 -19.03
N ARG A 82 1.37 8.56 -18.36
CA ARG A 82 2.31 7.64 -19.02
C ARG A 82 1.67 6.27 -19.21
N PRO A 83 1.75 5.64 -20.37
CA PRO A 83 1.28 4.26 -20.56
C PRO A 83 2.00 3.28 -19.61
N ILE A 84 1.32 2.22 -19.23
CA ILE A 84 1.95 1.10 -18.53
C ILE A 84 3.04 0.51 -19.44
N PRO A 85 4.25 0.21 -18.95
CA PRO A 85 5.32 -0.31 -19.80
C PRO A 85 4.87 -1.51 -20.64
N GLY A 86 5.08 -1.44 -21.95
CA GLY A 86 4.67 -2.49 -22.89
C GLY A 86 3.17 -2.56 -23.20
N CYS A 87 2.38 -1.55 -22.79
CA CYS A 87 0.94 -1.49 -23.04
C CYS A 87 0.54 -0.10 -23.56
N THR A 88 -0.67 0.03 -24.09
CA THR A 88 -1.28 1.32 -24.47
C THR A 88 -2.07 1.94 -23.32
N GLU A 89 -2.45 1.16 -22.33
CA GLU A 89 -3.22 1.55 -21.15
C GLU A 89 -2.38 2.45 -20.24
N THR A 90 -2.99 3.47 -19.65
CA THR A 90 -2.32 4.39 -18.71
C THR A 90 -2.64 4.07 -17.25
N THR A 91 -3.58 3.16 -16.98
CA THR A 91 -4.04 2.78 -15.64
C THR A 91 -4.54 1.33 -15.64
N LEU A 92 -4.31 0.64 -14.54
CA LEU A 92 -4.86 -0.71 -14.32
C LEU A 92 -6.37 -0.72 -14.10
N ARG A 93 -6.99 0.45 -13.92
CA ARG A 93 -8.43 0.56 -13.72
C ARG A 93 -9.24 -0.01 -14.90
N VAL A 94 -8.71 0.05 -16.09
CA VAL A 94 -9.37 -0.51 -17.30
C VAL A 94 -9.43 -2.03 -17.29
N ARG A 95 -8.54 -2.69 -16.53
CA ARG A 95 -8.50 -4.14 -16.37
C ARG A 95 -9.37 -4.67 -15.23
N LEU A 96 -9.98 -3.76 -14.45
CA LEU A 96 -10.86 -4.16 -13.35
C LEU A 96 -12.13 -4.80 -13.88
N PRO A 97 -12.67 -5.83 -13.19
CA PRO A 97 -14.03 -6.30 -13.38
C PRO A 97 -15.05 -5.18 -13.19
N ASP A 98 -16.15 -5.19 -13.92
CA ASP A 98 -17.13 -4.09 -13.96
C ASP A 98 -17.70 -3.76 -12.59
N HIS A 99 -17.96 -4.77 -11.74
CA HIS A 99 -18.49 -4.57 -10.38
C HIS A 99 -17.51 -3.82 -9.45
N LEU A 100 -16.23 -3.74 -9.77
CA LEU A 100 -15.22 -3.02 -8.98
C LEU A 100 -14.92 -1.61 -9.53
N ARG A 101 -15.29 -1.30 -10.77
CA ARG A 101 -14.97 -0.02 -11.42
C ARG A 101 -15.66 1.20 -10.83
N GLY A 102 -16.77 1.03 -10.15
CA GLY A 102 -17.63 2.13 -9.71
C GLY A 102 -17.83 2.28 -8.19
N SER A 103 -17.15 1.49 -7.36
CA SER A 103 -17.38 1.45 -5.93
C SER A 103 -17.17 2.82 -5.25
N ALA A 104 -18.25 3.33 -4.61
CA ALA A 104 -18.20 4.57 -3.83
C ALA A 104 -17.23 4.47 -2.64
N LYS A 105 -17.07 3.29 -2.04
CA LYS A 105 -16.11 3.00 -0.97
C LYS A 105 -14.65 3.23 -1.42
N SER A 106 -14.34 2.99 -2.69
CA SER A 106 -13.01 3.24 -3.27
C SER A 106 -12.67 4.74 -3.34
N ARG A 107 -13.66 5.63 -3.50
CA ARG A 107 -13.46 7.08 -3.66
C ARG A 107 -13.10 7.80 -2.37
N VAL A 108 -13.70 7.44 -1.24
CA VAL A 108 -13.49 8.14 0.04
C VAL A 108 -12.07 7.92 0.56
N ILE A 109 -11.61 6.68 0.55
CA ILE A 109 -10.23 6.32 0.97
C ILE A 109 -9.21 6.90 -0.01
N GLY A 110 -9.55 6.95 -1.29
CA GLY A 110 -8.71 7.51 -2.32
C GLY A 110 -8.32 8.96 -2.12
N ASN A 111 -9.25 9.78 -1.70
CA ASN A 111 -9.00 11.21 -1.47
C ASN A 111 -8.11 11.47 -0.25
N ALA A 112 -8.17 10.65 0.79
CA ALA A 112 -7.29 10.73 1.94
C ALA A 112 -5.85 10.31 1.55
N MET A 113 -5.70 9.18 0.86
CA MET A 113 -4.40 8.66 0.47
C MET A 113 -3.72 9.44 -0.66
N GLN A 114 -4.47 10.01 -1.58
CA GLN A 114 -3.93 10.89 -2.62
C GLN A 114 -3.28 12.15 -2.03
N ARG A 115 -3.76 12.60 -0.88
CA ARG A 115 -3.17 13.73 -0.12
C ARG A 115 -1.97 13.28 0.72
N ALA A 116 -2.03 12.10 1.33
CA ALA A 116 -1.03 11.60 2.27
C ALA A 116 0.15 10.87 1.61
N ALA A 117 -0.09 10.10 0.56
CA ALA A 117 0.88 9.14 0.01
C ALA A 117 1.50 9.56 -1.34
N GLY A 118 1.63 10.87 -1.63
CA GLY A 118 2.49 11.33 -2.72
C GLY A 118 2.10 10.82 -4.12
N GLY A 119 0.80 10.81 -4.46
CA GLY A 119 0.36 10.58 -5.84
C GLY A 119 -0.18 9.19 -6.16
N PHE A 120 -0.44 8.35 -5.16
CA PHE A 120 -1.16 7.10 -5.39
C PHE A 120 -2.63 7.35 -5.76
N THR A 121 -3.08 6.67 -6.82
CA THR A 121 -4.47 6.68 -7.28
C THR A 121 -5.14 5.37 -6.91
N PRO A 122 -6.24 5.37 -6.15
CA PRO A 122 -6.96 4.15 -5.79
C PRO A 122 -7.46 3.42 -7.01
N LEU A 123 -7.27 2.11 -7.02
CA LEU A 123 -7.77 1.21 -8.07
C LEU A 123 -9.11 0.60 -7.66
N TYR A 124 -9.11 -0.17 -6.57
CA TYR A 124 -10.29 -0.87 -6.07
C TYR A 124 -10.20 -1.12 -4.56
N ARG A 125 -11.33 -1.50 -4.00
CA ARG A 125 -11.49 -2.06 -2.66
C ARG A 125 -12.50 -3.18 -2.69
N THR A 126 -12.14 -4.32 -2.12
CA THR A 126 -13.04 -5.43 -1.79
C THR A 126 -13.21 -5.54 -0.27
N ASP A 127 -13.76 -6.66 0.18
CA ASP A 127 -13.87 -6.92 1.61
C ASP A 127 -12.52 -7.25 2.27
N ASP A 128 -11.57 -7.81 1.56
CA ASP A 128 -10.29 -8.33 2.12
C ASP A 128 -9.07 -7.63 1.57
N GLU A 129 -9.18 -6.87 0.48
CA GLU A 129 -8.04 -6.24 -0.16
C GLU A 129 -8.34 -4.84 -0.68
N TRP A 130 -7.32 -4.04 -0.78
CA TRP A 130 -7.31 -2.70 -1.35
C TRP A 130 -6.05 -2.49 -2.17
N ALA A 131 -6.16 -1.78 -3.28
CA ALA A 131 -5.02 -1.46 -4.11
C ALA A 131 -5.06 -0.02 -4.63
N ALA A 132 -3.88 0.56 -4.78
CA ALA A 132 -3.68 1.85 -5.43
C ALA A 132 -2.43 1.83 -6.31
N GLU A 133 -2.49 2.54 -7.42
CA GLU A 133 -1.38 2.63 -8.38
C GLU A 133 -0.68 3.99 -8.35
N ILE A 134 0.58 3.99 -8.71
CA ILE A 134 1.38 5.19 -8.97
C ILE A 134 2.12 5.01 -10.28
N SER A 135 2.14 6.06 -11.10
CA SER A 135 2.85 6.07 -12.38
C SER A 135 3.76 7.28 -12.45
N ASN A 136 5.05 7.04 -12.69
CA ASN A 136 6.05 8.08 -12.88
C ASN A 136 7.02 7.71 -14.03
N ALA A 137 8.08 8.48 -14.23
CA ALA A 137 9.03 8.25 -15.32
C ALA A 137 9.86 6.97 -15.19
N THR A 138 10.00 6.42 -13.98
CA THR A 138 10.87 5.26 -13.72
C THR A 138 10.11 3.95 -13.59
N VAL A 139 8.90 4.00 -13.01
CA VAL A 139 8.10 2.80 -12.74
C VAL A 139 6.61 3.06 -12.89
N HIS A 140 5.86 2.00 -13.12
CA HIS A 140 4.45 1.89 -12.76
C HIS A 140 4.37 0.93 -11.58
N GLY A 141 3.89 1.43 -10.44
CA GLY A 141 3.85 0.68 -9.19
C GLY A 141 2.42 0.49 -8.68
N VAL A 142 2.20 -0.56 -7.90
CA VAL A 142 0.95 -0.79 -7.17
C VAL A 142 1.27 -1.12 -5.73
N LEU A 143 0.62 -0.42 -4.83
CA LEU A 143 0.55 -0.77 -3.42
C LEU A 143 -0.73 -1.59 -3.20
N HIS A 144 -0.56 -2.79 -2.67
CA HIS A 144 -1.64 -3.70 -2.32
C HIS A 144 -1.66 -3.90 -0.80
N LEU A 145 -2.82 -3.75 -0.19
CA LEU A 145 -3.06 -4.02 1.23
C LEU A 145 -4.14 -5.09 1.35
N ALA A 146 -3.94 -6.05 2.24
CA ALA A 146 -4.86 -7.15 2.45
C ALA A 146 -5.06 -7.44 3.94
N TRP A 147 -6.24 -7.96 4.29
CA TRP A 147 -6.59 -8.45 5.62
C TRP A 147 -6.68 -9.96 5.58
N VAL A 148 -5.67 -10.64 6.13
CA VAL A 148 -5.44 -12.08 5.95
C VAL A 148 -5.70 -12.83 7.23
N PRO A 149 -6.50 -13.93 7.24
CA PRO A 149 -6.65 -14.76 8.42
C PRO A 149 -5.32 -15.40 8.81
N GLU A 150 -5.05 -15.46 10.11
CA GLU A 150 -3.94 -16.25 10.67
C GLU A 150 -4.36 -17.71 10.78
N GLN A 151 -3.39 -18.61 10.98
CA GLN A 151 -3.64 -20.08 11.01
C GLN A 151 -4.67 -20.51 12.05
N SER A 152 -4.90 -19.74 13.11
CA SER A 152 -5.92 -20.01 14.13
C SER A 152 -7.36 -19.74 13.66
N GLY A 153 -7.55 -19.05 12.54
CA GLY A 153 -8.88 -18.69 12.00
C GLY A 153 -9.59 -17.53 12.69
N ASP A 154 -9.33 -17.29 13.96
CA ASP A 154 -10.02 -16.24 14.75
C ASP A 154 -9.31 -14.88 14.71
N ARG A 155 -8.07 -14.86 14.24
CA ARG A 155 -7.24 -13.65 14.16
C ARG A 155 -6.85 -13.36 12.73
N TYR A 156 -6.77 -12.07 12.45
CA TYR A 156 -6.37 -11.54 11.17
C TYR A 156 -5.16 -10.63 11.32
N ARG A 157 -4.43 -10.46 10.24
CA ARG A 157 -3.32 -9.51 10.16
C ARG A 157 -3.38 -8.72 8.86
N ALA A 158 -2.89 -7.49 8.91
CA ALA A 158 -2.67 -6.72 7.69
C ALA A 158 -1.42 -7.22 6.97
N GLN A 159 -1.50 -7.25 5.65
CA GLN A 159 -0.41 -7.62 4.75
C GLN A 159 -0.29 -6.58 3.66
N MET A 160 0.95 -6.29 3.27
CA MET A 160 1.27 -5.33 2.20
C MET A 160 2.06 -6.05 1.11
N GLY A 161 1.67 -5.83 -0.14
CA GLY A 161 2.41 -6.22 -1.34
C GLY A 161 2.78 -4.98 -2.16
N VAL A 162 3.98 -4.96 -2.71
CA VAL A 162 4.46 -3.90 -3.60
C VAL A 162 4.76 -4.49 -4.96
N TYR A 163 3.93 -4.19 -5.93
CA TYR A 163 4.08 -4.62 -7.31
C TYR A 163 4.66 -3.49 -8.15
N VAL A 164 5.55 -3.82 -9.06
CA VAL A 164 6.15 -2.83 -9.96
C VAL A 164 6.32 -3.35 -11.38
N LYS A 165 6.29 -2.41 -12.31
CA LYS A 165 6.71 -2.60 -13.69
C LYS A 165 7.66 -1.48 -14.06
N PRO A 166 8.98 -1.74 -14.18
CA PRO A 166 10.00 -0.72 -14.47
C PRO A 166 9.83 -0.20 -15.91
N ARG A 167 10.24 1.05 -16.12
CA ARG A 167 10.27 1.69 -17.44
C ARG A 167 11.69 1.59 -18.01
N GLY A 168 11.95 0.47 -18.70
CA GLY A 168 13.25 0.20 -19.31
C GLY A 168 14.39 0.13 -18.29
N THR A 169 15.61 0.19 -18.78
CA THR A 169 16.85 0.03 -17.99
C THR A 169 17.00 1.09 -16.91
N LEU A 170 16.54 2.32 -17.16
CA LEU A 170 16.58 3.38 -16.15
C LEU A 170 15.69 3.03 -14.93
N GLY A 171 14.51 2.48 -15.18
CA GLY A 171 13.62 2.02 -14.11
C GLY A 171 14.20 0.86 -13.32
N GLU A 172 14.81 -0.10 -14.00
CA GLU A 172 15.49 -1.24 -13.36
C GLU A 172 16.67 -0.78 -12.50
N LEU A 173 17.51 0.08 -13.01
CA LEU A 173 18.63 0.66 -12.26
C LEU A 173 18.15 1.44 -11.04
N TYR A 174 17.08 2.24 -11.20
CA TYR A 174 16.46 2.97 -10.09
C TYR A 174 16.00 2.03 -8.99
N LEU A 175 15.30 0.94 -9.34
CA LEU A 175 14.82 -0.04 -8.35
C LEU A 175 15.97 -0.71 -7.61
N MET A 176 17.05 -1.09 -8.32
CA MET A 176 18.26 -1.67 -7.69
C MET A 176 18.93 -0.68 -6.71
N LEU A 177 19.03 0.58 -7.09
CA LEU A 177 19.69 1.60 -6.26
C LEU A 177 18.89 1.92 -4.99
N ILE A 178 17.56 1.92 -5.05
CA ILE A 178 16.73 2.23 -3.88
C ILE A 178 16.44 1.03 -2.99
N ASP A 179 16.71 -0.19 -3.45
CA ASP A 179 16.39 -1.42 -2.73
C ASP A 179 17.00 -1.49 -1.31
N PRO A 180 18.28 -1.23 -1.09
CA PRO A 180 18.87 -1.22 0.26
C PRO A 180 18.17 -0.19 1.17
N PHE A 181 17.87 1.00 0.65
CA PHE A 181 17.22 2.05 1.43
C PHE A 181 15.80 1.69 1.81
N ARG A 182 15.06 1.04 0.92
CA ARG A 182 13.71 0.54 1.22
C ARG A 182 13.75 -0.41 2.40
N HIS A 183 14.64 -1.40 2.37
CA HIS A 183 14.71 -2.45 3.38
C HIS A 183 15.32 -2.00 4.70
N LEU A 184 16.38 -1.17 4.67
CA LEU A 184 17.10 -0.77 5.87
C LEU A 184 16.54 0.47 6.56
N VAL A 185 15.85 1.35 5.83
CA VAL A 185 15.39 2.65 6.35
C VAL A 185 13.89 2.79 6.27
N VAL A 186 13.30 2.66 5.06
CA VAL A 186 11.91 3.00 4.82
C VAL A 186 10.97 2.03 5.51
N TYR A 187 11.11 0.73 5.23
CA TYR A 187 10.21 -0.28 5.81
C TYR A 187 10.30 -0.39 7.34
N PRO A 188 11.49 -0.41 7.98
CA PRO A 188 11.57 -0.40 9.44
C PRO A 188 10.91 0.82 10.08
N ALA A 189 11.06 2.00 9.49
CA ALA A 189 10.41 3.22 9.97
C ALA A 189 8.88 3.15 9.82
N LEU A 190 8.40 2.73 8.64
CA LEU A 190 6.99 2.53 8.35
C LEU A 190 6.34 1.52 9.30
N MET A 191 6.99 0.36 9.51
CA MET A 191 6.48 -0.66 10.42
C MET A 191 6.32 -0.13 11.86
N ARG A 192 7.32 0.62 12.36
CA ARG A 192 7.22 1.22 13.70
C ARG A 192 6.10 2.24 13.81
N GLN A 193 5.92 3.07 12.79
CA GLN A 193 4.88 4.09 12.75
C GLN A 193 3.48 3.46 12.70
N ILE A 194 3.29 2.46 11.83
CA ILE A 194 2.05 1.69 11.72
C ILE A 194 1.71 1.03 13.06
N GLY A 195 2.67 0.33 13.69
CA GLY A 195 2.44 -0.34 14.97
C GLY A 195 1.99 0.63 16.06
N ARG A 196 2.68 1.77 16.20
CA ARG A 196 2.28 2.80 17.20
C ARG A 196 0.88 3.35 16.96
N ALA A 197 0.54 3.63 15.71
CA ALA A 197 -0.79 4.13 15.39
C ALA A 197 -1.88 3.09 15.66
N TRP A 198 -1.57 1.82 15.41
CA TRP A 198 -2.48 0.73 15.70
C TRP A 198 -2.70 0.55 17.20
N ASP A 199 -1.62 0.55 18.00
CA ASP A 199 -1.68 0.42 19.46
C ASP A 199 -2.40 1.61 20.10
N ALA A 200 -2.21 2.83 19.59
CA ALA A 200 -2.86 4.04 20.07
C ALA A 200 -4.40 4.03 19.87
N ARG A 201 -4.90 3.30 18.89
CA ARG A 201 -6.34 3.11 18.67
C ARG A 201 -7.03 2.48 19.89
N ASP A 202 -6.41 1.44 20.46
CA ASP A 202 -6.98 0.68 21.58
C ASP A 202 -7.10 1.54 22.85
N VAL A 203 -6.27 2.57 22.97
CA VAL A 203 -6.33 3.54 24.08
C VAL A 203 -7.47 4.55 23.89
N ALA A 204 -7.80 4.88 22.64
CA ALA A 204 -8.83 5.87 22.32
C ALA A 204 -10.26 5.31 22.36
N THR A 205 -10.43 3.98 22.35
CA THR A 205 -11.74 3.30 22.45
C THR A 205 -11.79 2.58 23.79
N PRO A 206 -12.20 3.23 24.90
CA PRO A 206 -12.39 2.54 26.16
C PRO A 206 -13.49 1.51 25.97
N SER A 207 -13.17 0.25 26.26
CA SER A 207 -14.05 -0.91 26.20
C SER A 207 -15.38 -0.67 26.92
N THR A 208 -16.39 -0.26 26.19
CA THR A 208 -17.79 -0.25 26.61
C THR A 208 -18.42 -1.60 26.30
N ALA A 209 -17.92 -2.69 26.89
CA ALA A 209 -18.71 -3.92 27.00
C ALA A 209 -17.98 -4.97 27.82
N ARG A 210 -17.89 -4.76 29.12
CA ARG A 210 -17.91 -5.90 30.03
C ARG A 210 -18.84 -5.55 31.19
N ASN A 211 -20.13 -5.66 30.98
CA ASN A 211 -21.09 -5.73 32.08
C ASN A 211 -21.31 -7.23 32.40
N PRO A 212 -20.66 -7.81 33.41
CA PRO A 212 -20.98 -9.12 33.91
C PRO A 212 -21.88 -8.93 35.13
N GLN A 213 -23.17 -8.70 34.91
CA GLN A 213 -24.17 -8.90 35.98
C GLN A 213 -25.57 -8.86 35.42
N ARG A 214 -26.18 -10.02 35.22
CA ARG A 214 -27.52 -10.29 35.77
C ARG A 214 -27.54 -11.74 36.24
N ARG A 215 -27.65 -11.85 37.51
CA ARG A 215 -28.14 -13.04 38.24
C ARG A 215 -29.59 -13.27 37.89
#